data_b50200f26b7cb96c15fdf7f9354a1dcc
#
_entry.id   b50200f26b7cb96c15fdf7f9354a1dcc
#
_cell.length_a   1.000
_cell.length_b   1.000
_cell.length_c   1.000
_cell.angle_alpha   90.00
_cell.angle_beta   90.00
_cell.angle_gamma   90.00
#
_symmetry.space_group_name_H-M   'P 1'
#
loop_
_entity.id
_entity.type
_entity.pdbx_description
1 polymer ?
#
loop_
_entity_poly.entity_id
_entity_poly.type
_entity_poly.pdbx_seq_one_letter_code
_entity_poly.pdbx_strand_id
1 'polypeptide(L)'
;LFEAGMPKSHIASKLGLQRETIHLWIKGILEYGLVEFMDRYSKAKKGSRIKRQVDPILKRWVWEIREREMDCCGQKIIYFLEKEHGVSPALSKVYEILAEKYVIKSKWKHNQARGPVPQAEKPREVIQMDSIDFGGIFAFTAVDIFSKEADVILAPELTSLHGARFLDTCMKRRFNLHSDMIQADGGHEFKDKFKAKVLNYTDRFRIARPYKKNEQSYIESFNRTVRKECLGWSKYRRKDIPQLTLIVNEFLNRYHYHRPHIGLGMKPPLGRS
;
A
#
# COMPACT_ATOMS: atom_id res chain seq x y z
N LEU A 1 -4.94 18.98 -52.04
CA LEU A 1 -3.96 19.92 -51.49
C LEU A 1 -2.54 19.59 -51.95
N PHE A 2 -2.11 18.32 -51.82
CA PHE A 2 -0.78 17.90 -52.27
C PHE A 2 -0.66 17.95 -53.81
N GLU A 3 -1.61 17.43 -54.52
CA GLU A 3 -1.67 17.50 -56.00
C GLU A 3 -1.76 18.94 -56.53
N ALA A 4 -2.29 19.87 -55.73
CA ALA A 4 -2.29 21.32 -56.01
C ALA A 4 -0.96 22.00 -55.62
N GLY A 5 0.13 21.24 -55.38
CA GLY A 5 1.49 21.76 -55.11
C GLY A 5 1.69 22.33 -53.72
N MET A 6 0.75 22.15 -52.77
CA MET A 6 0.90 22.68 -51.42
C MET A 6 2.00 21.91 -50.62
N PRO A 7 2.94 22.62 -49.98
CA PRO A 7 3.96 21.99 -49.15
C PRO A 7 3.37 21.16 -48.01
N LYS A 8 3.99 20.02 -47.66
CA LYS A 8 3.54 19.10 -46.60
C LYS A 8 3.37 19.77 -45.23
N SER A 9 4.22 20.74 -44.89
CA SER A 9 4.14 21.53 -43.65
C SER A 9 2.85 22.38 -43.61
N HIS A 10 2.47 22.99 -44.74
CA HIS A 10 1.26 23.81 -44.83
C HIS A 10 0.00 22.93 -44.79
N ILE A 11 0.04 21.75 -45.42
CA ILE A 11 -1.06 20.77 -45.32
C ILE A 11 -1.24 20.32 -43.87
N ALA A 12 -0.14 20.02 -43.16
CA ALA A 12 -0.18 19.62 -41.78
C ALA A 12 -0.78 20.70 -40.87
N SER A 13 -0.34 21.95 -41.04
CA SER A 13 -0.88 23.10 -40.30
C SER A 13 -2.37 23.31 -40.60
N LYS A 14 -2.78 23.23 -41.85
CA LYS A 14 -4.17 23.42 -42.25
C LYS A 14 -5.13 22.34 -41.74
N LEU A 15 -4.61 21.11 -41.56
CA LEU A 15 -5.40 19.97 -41.07
C LEU A 15 -5.24 19.75 -39.55
N GLY A 16 -4.43 20.52 -38.83
CA GLY A 16 -4.15 20.35 -37.41
C GLY A 16 -3.44 19.03 -37.12
N LEU A 17 -2.60 18.52 -38.02
CA LEU A 17 -1.88 17.26 -37.91
C LEU A 17 -0.38 17.47 -37.88
N GLN A 18 0.35 16.47 -37.40
CA GLN A 18 1.82 16.47 -37.43
C GLN A 18 2.32 16.26 -38.87
N ARG A 19 3.40 16.96 -39.25
CA ARG A 19 4.01 16.89 -40.59
C ARG A 19 4.40 15.45 -40.96
N GLU A 20 4.85 14.65 -39.99
CA GLU A 20 5.20 13.24 -40.15
C GLU A 20 3.99 12.40 -40.60
N THR A 21 2.84 12.63 -40.02
CA THR A 21 1.59 11.95 -40.38
C THR A 21 1.23 12.23 -41.83
N ILE A 22 1.31 13.49 -42.26
CA ILE A 22 1.05 13.88 -43.66
C ILE A 22 2.07 13.24 -44.62
N HIS A 23 3.35 13.19 -44.21
CA HIS A 23 4.38 12.52 -44.98
C HIS A 23 4.10 11.04 -45.21
N LEU A 24 3.73 10.31 -44.16
CA LEU A 24 3.41 8.89 -44.22
C LEU A 24 2.15 8.63 -45.09
N TRP A 25 1.14 9.46 -44.94
CA TRP A 25 -0.09 9.35 -45.76
C TRP A 25 0.19 9.57 -47.25
N ILE A 26 0.93 10.63 -47.59
CA ILE A 26 1.26 10.92 -49.01
C ILE A 26 2.11 9.79 -49.59
N LYS A 27 3.12 9.30 -48.81
CA LYS A 27 3.94 8.19 -49.24
C LYS A 27 3.07 6.94 -49.51
N GLY A 28 2.20 6.57 -48.56
CA GLY A 28 1.31 5.41 -48.74
C GLY A 28 0.33 5.56 -49.89
N ILE A 29 -0.22 6.74 -50.11
CA ILE A 29 -1.13 7.02 -51.25
C ILE A 29 -0.40 6.92 -52.60
N LEU A 30 0.83 7.43 -52.68
CA LEU A 30 1.64 7.33 -53.89
C LEU A 30 2.07 5.89 -54.20
N GLU A 31 2.30 5.07 -53.14
CA GLU A 31 2.75 3.69 -53.28
C GLU A 31 1.63 2.72 -53.63
N TYR A 32 0.46 2.88 -53.00
CA TYR A 32 -0.65 1.91 -53.12
C TYR A 32 -1.89 2.46 -53.83
N GLY A 33 -1.95 3.75 -54.13
CA GLY A 33 -3.15 4.45 -54.55
C GLY A 33 -4.10 4.76 -53.36
N LEU A 34 -5.01 5.70 -53.57
CA LEU A 34 -5.89 6.21 -52.51
C LEU A 34 -6.81 5.13 -51.92
N VAL A 35 -7.41 4.31 -52.76
CA VAL A 35 -8.40 3.31 -52.33
C VAL A 35 -7.74 2.22 -51.48
N GLU A 36 -6.62 1.66 -51.94
CA GLU A 36 -5.91 0.62 -51.23
C GLU A 36 -5.25 1.15 -49.97
N PHE A 37 -4.71 2.38 -50.01
CA PHE A 37 -4.20 3.04 -48.80
C PHE A 37 -5.29 3.19 -47.75
N MET A 38 -6.47 3.65 -48.11
CA MET A 38 -7.59 3.81 -47.14
C MET A 38 -8.03 2.47 -46.56
N ASP A 39 -8.07 1.40 -47.36
CA ASP A 39 -8.41 0.06 -46.87
C ASP A 39 -7.34 -0.46 -45.88
N ARG A 40 -6.06 -0.38 -46.27
CA ARG A 40 -4.93 -0.75 -45.39
C ARG A 40 -4.89 0.07 -44.09
N TYR A 41 -5.12 1.38 -44.19
CA TYR A 41 -5.13 2.29 -43.03
C TYR A 41 -6.29 1.96 -42.07
N SER A 42 -7.46 1.64 -42.62
CA SER A 42 -8.62 1.24 -41.84
C SER A 42 -8.42 -0.12 -41.16
N LYS A 43 -7.79 -1.08 -41.85
CA LYS A 43 -7.45 -2.39 -41.31
C LYS A 43 -6.36 -2.30 -40.22
N ALA A 44 -5.34 -1.47 -40.44
CA ALA A 44 -4.29 -1.21 -39.44
C ALA A 44 -4.84 -0.58 -38.16
N LYS A 45 -5.78 0.36 -38.27
CA LYS A 45 -6.50 0.94 -37.13
C LYS A 45 -7.44 -0.04 -36.44
N LYS A 46 -7.99 -0.97 -37.18
CA LYS A 46 -8.83 -2.07 -36.68
C LYS A 46 -7.98 -3.24 -36.17
N GLY A 47 -6.65 -3.03 -35.98
CA GLY A 47 -5.75 -4.06 -35.47
C GLY A 47 -6.46 -4.89 -34.42
N SER A 48 -6.44 -6.19 -34.60
CA SER A 48 -7.13 -7.22 -33.81
C SER A 48 -6.94 -6.96 -32.31
N ARG A 49 -7.80 -6.16 -31.73
CA ARG A 49 -7.99 -6.07 -30.28
C ARG A 49 -8.87 -7.24 -29.85
N ILE A 50 -8.53 -8.46 -30.29
CA ILE A 50 -8.99 -9.65 -29.57
C ILE A 50 -8.38 -9.48 -28.18
N LYS A 51 -9.22 -9.09 -27.23
CA LYS A 51 -8.81 -9.12 -25.81
C LYS A 51 -8.31 -10.53 -25.59
N ARG A 52 -6.99 -10.68 -25.39
CA ARG A 52 -6.41 -11.98 -25.06
C ARG A 52 -7.18 -12.47 -23.85
N GLN A 53 -7.92 -13.57 -24.01
CA GLN A 53 -8.62 -14.19 -22.90
C GLN A 53 -7.58 -14.54 -21.84
N VAL A 54 -7.85 -14.10 -20.63
CA VAL A 54 -6.99 -14.43 -19.50
C VAL A 54 -7.22 -15.89 -19.18
N ASP A 55 -6.15 -16.63 -18.96
CA ASP A 55 -6.22 -18.03 -18.52
C ASP A 55 -7.15 -18.16 -17.31
N PRO A 56 -8.20 -19.00 -17.40
CA PRO A 56 -9.12 -19.24 -16.29
C PRO A 56 -8.42 -19.72 -15.00
N ILE A 57 -7.33 -20.49 -15.13
CA ILE A 57 -6.54 -20.98 -14.01
C ILE A 57 -5.87 -19.80 -13.29
N LEU A 58 -5.26 -18.88 -14.06
CA LEU A 58 -4.66 -17.67 -13.48
C LEU A 58 -5.69 -16.81 -12.75
N LYS A 59 -6.90 -16.66 -13.31
CA LYS A 59 -8.00 -15.92 -12.65
C LYS A 59 -8.35 -16.53 -11.31
N ARG A 60 -8.50 -17.86 -11.26
CA ARG A 60 -8.83 -18.59 -10.03
C ARG A 60 -7.74 -18.37 -8.97
N TRP A 61 -6.47 -18.54 -9.31
CA TRP A 61 -5.37 -18.32 -8.38
C TRP A 61 -5.31 -16.90 -7.83
N VAL A 62 -5.52 -15.88 -8.69
CA VAL A 62 -5.57 -14.47 -8.26
C VAL A 62 -6.68 -14.24 -7.25
N TRP A 63 -7.87 -14.80 -7.46
CA TRP A 63 -8.99 -14.64 -6.54
C TRP A 63 -8.78 -15.43 -5.24
N GLU A 64 -8.31 -16.68 -5.29
CA GLU A 64 -7.98 -17.49 -4.12
C GLU A 64 -6.95 -16.81 -3.22
N ILE A 65 -5.85 -16.31 -3.80
CA ILE A 65 -4.84 -15.56 -3.04
C ILE A 65 -5.43 -14.29 -2.44
N ARG A 66 -6.25 -13.55 -3.20
CA ARG A 66 -6.89 -12.32 -2.72
C ARG A 66 -7.78 -12.57 -1.51
N GLU A 67 -8.51 -13.65 -1.49
CA GLU A 67 -9.42 -14.03 -0.41
C GLU A 67 -8.66 -14.58 0.81
N ARG A 68 -7.70 -15.47 0.59
CA ARG A 68 -6.86 -16.03 1.64
C ARG A 68 -6.00 -14.98 2.35
N GLU A 69 -5.41 -14.07 1.60
CA GLU A 69 -4.46 -13.08 2.11
C GLU A 69 -5.10 -11.74 2.51
N MET A 70 -6.39 -11.75 2.79
CA MET A 70 -7.15 -10.64 3.36
C MET A 70 -6.89 -9.29 2.66
N ASP A 71 -7.44 -9.10 1.47
CA ASP A 71 -7.41 -7.82 0.75
C ASP A 71 -5.99 -7.36 0.33
N CYS A 72 -5.07 -8.28 0.09
CA CYS A 72 -3.72 -7.95 -0.33
C CYS A 72 -3.68 -7.25 -1.71
N CYS A 73 -2.71 -6.37 -1.92
CA CYS A 73 -2.55 -5.64 -3.19
C CYS A 73 -1.98 -6.52 -4.31
N GLY A 74 -2.13 -6.07 -5.57
CA GLY A 74 -1.67 -6.82 -6.74
C GLY A 74 -0.20 -7.24 -6.70
N GLN A 75 0.69 -6.42 -6.14
CA GLN A 75 2.11 -6.77 -6.00
C GLN A 75 2.34 -7.97 -5.07
N LYS A 76 1.58 -8.06 -3.97
CA LYS A 76 1.65 -9.20 -3.06
C LYS A 76 1.03 -10.45 -3.68
N ILE A 77 -0.03 -10.29 -4.47
CA ILE A 77 -0.62 -11.41 -5.23
C ILE A 77 0.41 -11.97 -6.20
N ILE A 78 1.17 -11.13 -6.92
CA ILE A 78 2.25 -11.59 -7.82
C ILE A 78 3.30 -12.37 -7.03
N TYR A 79 3.73 -11.87 -5.87
CA TYR A 79 4.66 -12.57 -5.00
C TYR A 79 4.20 -13.99 -4.63
N PHE A 80 2.92 -14.15 -4.26
CA PHE A 80 2.38 -15.47 -3.94
C PHE A 80 2.21 -16.35 -5.18
N LEU A 81 1.80 -15.79 -6.32
CA LEU A 81 1.73 -16.52 -7.60
C LEU A 81 3.09 -17.07 -8.02
N GLU A 82 4.12 -16.26 -7.88
CA GLU A 82 5.49 -16.68 -8.19
C GLU A 82 5.96 -17.79 -7.24
N LYS A 83 5.74 -17.62 -5.95
CA LYS A 83 6.15 -18.57 -4.90
C LYS A 83 5.41 -19.92 -4.99
N GLU A 84 4.10 -19.90 -5.25
CA GLU A 84 3.24 -21.08 -5.19
C GLU A 84 3.05 -21.78 -6.54
N HIS A 85 3.10 -21.02 -7.63
CA HIS A 85 2.79 -21.51 -8.98
C HIS A 85 3.88 -21.23 -10.01
N GLY A 86 4.97 -20.52 -9.64
CA GLY A 86 6.05 -20.16 -10.57
C GLY A 86 5.64 -19.16 -11.65
N VAL A 87 4.56 -18.39 -11.46
CA VAL A 87 3.98 -17.49 -12.47
C VAL A 87 4.04 -16.05 -11.99
N SER A 88 4.62 -15.16 -12.82
CA SER A 88 4.75 -13.73 -12.52
C SER A 88 4.06 -12.86 -13.58
N PRO A 89 2.72 -12.70 -13.53
CA PRO A 89 1.99 -11.89 -14.49
C PRO A 89 2.24 -10.40 -14.30
N ALA A 90 2.03 -9.59 -15.35
CA ALA A 90 2.10 -8.14 -15.25
C ALA A 90 1.08 -7.62 -14.23
N LEU A 91 1.48 -6.59 -13.46
CA LEU A 91 0.64 -5.99 -12.41
C LEU A 91 -0.71 -5.48 -12.92
N SER A 92 -0.71 -4.90 -14.13
CA SER A 92 -1.94 -4.45 -14.82
C SER A 92 -2.91 -5.60 -15.06
N LYS A 93 -2.38 -6.80 -15.42
CA LYS A 93 -3.20 -8.00 -15.66
C LYS A 93 -3.84 -8.49 -14.36
N VAL A 94 -3.12 -8.47 -13.24
CA VAL A 94 -3.68 -8.83 -11.93
C VAL A 94 -4.82 -7.88 -11.55
N TYR A 95 -4.65 -6.57 -11.75
CA TYR A 95 -5.73 -5.62 -11.46
C TYR A 95 -6.91 -5.72 -12.42
N GLU A 96 -6.69 -6.10 -13.70
CA GLU A 96 -7.77 -6.42 -14.65
C GLU A 96 -8.63 -7.59 -14.14
N ILE A 97 -7.99 -8.67 -13.70
CA ILE A 97 -8.66 -9.85 -13.11
C ILE A 97 -9.42 -9.47 -11.82
N LEU A 98 -8.78 -8.71 -10.94
CA LEU A 98 -9.42 -8.27 -9.70
C LEU A 98 -10.64 -7.38 -9.96
N ALA A 99 -10.60 -6.53 -10.98
CA ALA A 99 -11.72 -5.65 -11.34
C ALA A 99 -12.96 -6.41 -11.85
N GLU A 100 -12.82 -7.67 -12.27
CA GLU A 100 -13.97 -8.51 -12.65
C GLU A 100 -14.85 -8.89 -11.45
N LYS A 101 -14.27 -9.02 -10.27
CA LYS A 101 -14.95 -9.48 -9.04
C LYS A 101 -15.03 -8.42 -7.95
N TYR A 102 -14.10 -7.48 -7.90
CA TYR A 102 -13.96 -6.51 -6.82
C TYR A 102 -14.00 -5.07 -7.31
N VAL A 103 -14.58 -4.17 -6.53
CA VAL A 103 -14.53 -2.73 -6.80
C VAL A 103 -13.16 -2.20 -6.46
N ILE A 104 -12.31 -2.01 -7.46
CA ILE A 104 -10.98 -1.42 -7.30
C ILE A 104 -11.10 0.10 -7.35
N LYS A 105 -11.15 0.74 -6.20
CA LYS A 105 -11.15 2.21 -6.12
C LYS A 105 -9.74 2.73 -6.33
N SER A 106 -9.49 3.36 -7.47
CA SER A 106 -8.29 4.18 -7.67
C SER A 106 -8.35 5.37 -6.71
N LYS A 107 -7.48 5.40 -5.72
CA LYS A 107 -7.31 6.59 -4.90
C LYS A 107 -6.41 7.56 -5.68
N TRP A 108 -7.00 8.41 -6.48
CA TRP A 108 -6.33 9.61 -6.97
C TRP A 108 -5.91 10.43 -5.75
N LYS A 109 -4.64 10.37 -5.41
CA LYS A 109 -4.07 11.30 -4.44
C LYS A 109 -3.56 12.48 -5.24
N HIS A 110 -4.20 13.63 -5.05
CA HIS A 110 -3.52 14.87 -5.41
C HIS A 110 -2.13 14.84 -4.77
N ASN A 111 -1.09 15.11 -5.57
CA ASN A 111 0.28 15.30 -5.11
C ASN A 111 0.34 16.56 -4.25
N GLN A 112 -0.09 16.45 -3.01
CA GLN A 112 0.23 17.46 -2.01
C GLN A 112 1.70 17.27 -1.64
N ALA A 113 2.46 18.35 -1.68
CA ALA A 113 3.84 18.37 -1.20
C ALA A 113 3.85 17.83 0.24
N ARG A 114 4.38 16.62 0.42
CA ARG A 114 4.47 15.97 1.72
C ARG A 114 5.85 16.28 2.27
N GLY A 115 5.91 16.66 3.54
CA GLY A 115 7.18 16.81 4.24
C GLY A 115 7.98 15.48 4.27
N PRO A 116 9.25 15.52 4.73
CA PRO A 116 10.08 14.34 4.79
C PRO A 116 9.43 13.25 5.66
N VAL A 117 9.56 11.99 5.22
CA VAL A 117 9.15 10.81 5.98
C VAL A 117 10.28 10.46 6.95
N PRO A 118 10.02 10.09 8.22
CA PRO A 118 11.04 9.60 9.12
C PRO A 118 11.81 8.42 8.50
N GLN A 119 13.12 8.44 8.68
CA GLN A 119 14.01 7.37 8.22
C GLN A 119 14.71 6.74 9.41
N ALA A 120 15.07 5.49 9.29
CA ALA A 120 15.89 4.75 10.24
C ALA A 120 16.84 3.84 9.46
N GLU A 121 18.07 3.68 9.95
CA GLU A 121 19.13 2.88 9.32
C GLU A 121 19.30 1.50 9.97
N LYS A 122 18.77 1.34 11.18
CA LYS A 122 18.85 0.08 11.95
C LYS A 122 17.55 -0.23 12.70
N PRO A 123 17.33 -1.49 13.09
CA PRO A 123 16.20 -1.85 13.94
C PRO A 123 16.21 -1.09 15.28
N ARG A 124 15.02 -0.68 15.73
CA ARG A 124 14.79 0.02 17.01
C ARG A 124 15.42 1.41 17.11
N GLU A 125 15.86 1.97 16.00
CA GLU A 125 16.28 3.37 15.96
C GLU A 125 15.11 4.32 16.18
N VAL A 126 13.97 4.04 15.55
CA VAL A 126 12.73 4.81 15.74
C VAL A 126 11.53 3.88 15.85
N ILE A 127 10.87 3.91 17.00
CA ILE A 127 9.58 3.26 17.22
C ILE A 127 8.50 4.32 17.24
N GLN A 128 7.48 4.17 16.36
CA GLN A 128 6.29 5.01 16.38
C GLN A 128 5.17 4.33 17.17
N MET A 129 4.47 5.10 18.00
CA MET A 129 3.34 4.64 18.81
C MET A 129 2.11 5.52 18.57
N ASP A 130 0.94 4.89 18.62
CA ASP A 130 -0.35 5.55 18.39
C ASP A 130 -1.48 4.73 19.03
N SER A 131 -2.70 5.24 18.98
CA SER A 131 -3.89 4.55 19.44
C SER A 131 -4.99 4.54 18.37
N ILE A 132 -5.83 3.51 18.38
CA ILE A 132 -6.98 3.39 17.50
C ILE A 132 -8.24 3.28 18.35
N ASP A 133 -9.19 4.18 18.15
CA ASP A 133 -10.50 4.13 18.78
C ASP A 133 -11.42 3.14 18.01
N PHE A 134 -12.00 2.18 18.74
CA PHE A 134 -13.01 1.24 18.27
C PHE A 134 -14.36 1.42 19.02
N GLY A 135 -14.61 2.61 19.54
CA GLY A 135 -15.86 3.00 20.18
C GLY A 135 -15.91 2.67 21.68
N GLY A 136 -15.90 1.42 22.08
CA GLY A 136 -15.90 1.00 23.49
C GLY A 136 -14.61 0.40 23.99
N ILE A 137 -13.62 0.25 23.10
CA ILE A 137 -12.26 -0.21 23.39
C ILE A 137 -11.25 0.56 22.54
N PHE A 138 -10.00 0.51 22.95
CA PHE A 138 -8.88 1.15 22.26
C PHE A 138 -7.78 0.13 21.97
N ALA A 139 -7.16 0.24 20.81
CA ALA A 139 -5.98 -0.53 20.47
C ALA A 139 -4.76 0.39 20.52
N PHE A 140 -3.85 0.16 21.44
CA PHE A 140 -2.53 0.78 21.44
C PHE A 140 -1.64 0.05 20.46
N THR A 141 -0.94 0.78 19.62
CA THR A 141 -0.14 0.23 18.53
C THR A 141 1.28 0.78 18.56
N ALA A 142 2.25 -0.04 18.16
CA ALA A 142 3.63 0.37 17.98
C ALA A 142 4.22 -0.27 16.73
N VAL A 143 5.13 0.42 16.05
CA VAL A 143 5.87 -0.10 14.90
C VAL A 143 7.29 0.45 14.87
N ASP A 144 8.26 -0.43 14.69
CA ASP A 144 9.61 -0.07 14.32
C ASP A 144 9.63 0.32 12.83
N ILE A 145 10.05 1.54 12.55
CA ILE A 145 10.00 2.06 11.18
C ILE A 145 11.03 1.42 10.24
N PHE A 146 12.07 0.77 10.77
CA PHE A 146 13.06 0.03 9.98
C PHE A 146 12.61 -1.42 9.73
N SER A 147 12.54 -2.23 10.78
CA SER A 147 12.23 -3.68 10.68
C SER A 147 10.77 -3.97 10.34
N LYS A 148 9.87 -3.00 10.53
CA LYS A 148 8.40 -3.15 10.47
C LYS A 148 7.85 -4.10 11.53
N GLU A 149 8.67 -4.51 12.50
CA GLU A 149 8.20 -5.21 13.69
C GLU A 149 7.19 -4.35 14.44
N ALA A 150 6.09 -4.94 14.88
CA ALA A 150 4.98 -4.16 15.42
C ALA A 150 4.27 -4.86 16.57
N ASP A 151 3.52 -4.10 17.35
CA ASP A 151 2.70 -4.62 18.42
C ASP A 151 1.34 -3.95 18.52
N VAL A 152 0.36 -4.69 19.06
CA VAL A 152 -1.00 -4.22 19.30
C VAL A 152 -1.48 -4.78 20.63
N ILE A 153 -1.98 -3.91 21.51
CA ILE A 153 -2.61 -4.30 22.77
C ILE A 153 -3.94 -3.59 22.94
N LEU A 154 -4.97 -4.35 23.26
CA LEU A 154 -6.30 -3.82 23.51
C LEU A 154 -6.45 -3.32 24.94
N ALA A 155 -7.13 -2.19 25.10
CA ALA A 155 -7.44 -1.60 26.41
C ALA A 155 -8.90 -1.13 26.48
N PRO A 156 -9.51 -1.19 27.66
CA PRO A 156 -10.90 -0.73 27.85
C PRO A 156 -11.02 0.79 27.90
N GLU A 157 -9.91 1.52 28.07
CA GLU A 157 -9.88 2.96 28.24
C GLU A 157 -8.61 3.57 27.61
N LEU A 158 -8.77 4.79 27.10
CA LEU A 158 -7.66 5.58 26.59
C LEU A 158 -7.10 6.46 27.71
N THR A 159 -6.18 5.92 28.50
CA THR A 159 -5.57 6.64 29.63
C THR A 159 -4.04 6.50 29.62
N SER A 160 -3.35 7.44 30.26
CA SER A 160 -1.88 7.37 30.40
C SER A 160 -1.40 6.14 31.19
N LEU A 161 -2.24 5.56 32.05
CA LEU A 161 -1.96 4.30 32.72
C LEU A 161 -1.96 3.12 31.76
N HIS A 162 -2.94 3.04 30.86
CA HIS A 162 -2.99 2.00 29.82
C HIS A 162 -1.87 2.21 28.80
N GLY A 163 -1.56 3.45 28.43
CA GLY A 163 -0.37 3.77 27.62
C GLY A 163 0.92 3.28 28.24
N ALA A 164 1.12 3.52 29.56
CA ALA A 164 2.31 3.06 30.27
C ALA A 164 2.38 1.52 30.38
N ARG A 165 1.25 0.83 30.56
CA ARG A 165 1.17 -0.64 30.55
C ARG A 165 1.47 -1.20 29.15
N PHE A 166 0.93 -0.57 28.13
CA PHE A 166 1.24 -0.92 26.74
C PHE A 166 2.74 -0.80 26.46
N LEU A 167 3.35 0.34 26.83
CA LEU A 167 4.79 0.57 26.68
C LEU A 167 5.60 -0.56 27.32
N ASP A 168 5.37 -0.86 28.61
CA ASP A 168 6.08 -1.94 29.31
C ASP A 168 5.96 -3.28 28.58
N THR A 169 4.76 -3.61 28.12
CA THR A 169 4.50 -4.91 27.49
C THR A 169 5.13 -4.99 26.11
N CYS A 170 4.95 -3.99 25.25
CA CYS A 170 5.49 -4.02 23.89
C CYS A 170 7.03 -3.96 23.88
N MET A 171 7.63 -3.16 24.76
CA MET A 171 9.10 -3.09 24.87
C MET A 171 9.70 -4.42 25.33
N LYS A 172 9.06 -5.11 26.28
CA LYS A 172 9.52 -6.43 26.76
C LYS A 172 9.36 -7.53 25.72
N ARG A 173 8.22 -7.58 25.04
CA ARG A 173 7.93 -8.72 24.15
C ARG A 173 8.37 -8.53 22.70
N ARG A 174 8.61 -7.28 22.25
CA ARG A 174 8.92 -6.98 20.84
C ARG A 174 10.23 -6.23 20.65
N PHE A 175 10.48 -5.19 21.42
CA PHE A 175 11.53 -4.23 21.11
C PHE A 175 12.79 -4.36 21.97
N ASN A 176 12.97 -5.52 22.65
CA ASN A 176 14.20 -5.84 23.35
C ASN A 176 14.56 -4.82 24.43
N LEU A 177 13.56 -4.22 25.08
CA LEU A 177 13.68 -3.27 26.19
C LEU A 177 14.36 -1.93 25.86
N HIS A 178 14.75 -1.69 24.59
CA HIS A 178 15.42 -0.45 24.22
C HIS A 178 15.10 0.02 22.80
N SER A 179 15.08 1.35 22.60
CA SER A 179 15.02 2.03 21.31
C SER A 179 15.73 3.38 21.41
N ASP A 180 16.44 3.79 20.36
CA ASP A 180 17.12 5.09 20.34
C ASP A 180 16.10 6.25 20.44
N MET A 181 14.93 6.10 19.80
CA MET A 181 13.85 7.07 19.87
C MET A 181 12.47 6.42 19.86
N ILE A 182 11.59 6.85 20.77
CA ILE A 182 10.17 6.58 20.72
C ILE A 182 9.44 7.86 20.32
N GLN A 183 8.56 7.76 19.32
CA GLN A 183 7.74 8.87 18.84
C GLN A 183 6.25 8.54 18.97
N ALA A 184 5.49 9.43 19.59
CA ALA A 184 4.03 9.34 19.68
C ALA A 184 3.38 10.65 19.25
N ASP A 185 2.06 10.67 19.12
CA ASP A 185 1.31 11.90 18.99
C ASP A 185 1.19 12.66 20.34
N GLY A 186 0.51 13.80 20.33
CA GLY A 186 0.29 14.59 21.55
C GLY A 186 -0.91 14.12 22.39
N GLY A 187 -1.43 12.92 22.17
CA GLY A 187 -2.56 12.34 22.88
C GLY A 187 -2.35 12.27 24.40
N HIS A 188 -3.45 12.34 25.17
CA HIS A 188 -3.35 12.32 26.64
C HIS A 188 -2.87 10.98 27.18
N GLU A 189 -3.03 9.88 26.43
CA GLU A 189 -2.54 8.54 26.72
C GLU A 189 -1.01 8.44 26.72
N PHE A 190 -0.31 9.34 26.02
CA PHE A 190 1.15 9.42 25.95
C PHE A 190 1.74 10.51 26.88
N LYS A 191 0.94 11.04 27.81
CA LYS A 191 1.37 12.00 28.83
C LYS A 191 1.58 11.34 30.19
N ASP A 192 1.81 12.11 31.21
CA ASP A 192 1.88 11.71 32.63
C ASP A 192 2.59 10.39 32.88
N LYS A 193 1.85 9.33 33.23
CA LYS A 193 2.39 8.01 33.57
C LYS A 193 3.17 7.38 32.43
N PHE A 194 2.75 7.58 31.19
CA PHE A 194 3.51 7.13 30.03
C PHE A 194 4.85 7.87 29.94
N LYS A 195 4.82 9.21 30.01
CA LYS A 195 6.00 10.06 29.93
C LYS A 195 6.99 9.78 31.06
N ALA A 196 6.50 9.46 32.25
CA ALA A 196 7.35 9.09 33.39
C ALA A 196 8.13 7.77 33.16
N LYS A 197 7.58 6.87 32.35
CA LYS A 197 8.17 5.55 32.08
C LYS A 197 8.98 5.46 30.78
N VAL A 198 8.63 6.24 29.77
CA VAL A 198 9.18 6.07 28.43
C VAL A 198 10.70 6.19 28.38
N LEU A 199 11.30 7.05 29.21
CA LEU A 199 12.75 7.25 29.30
C LEU A 199 13.50 6.03 29.90
N ASN A 200 12.80 5.05 30.48
CA ASN A 200 13.41 3.78 30.87
C ASN A 200 13.68 2.87 29.66
N TYR A 201 13.13 3.18 28.50
CA TYR A 201 13.17 2.36 27.29
C TYR A 201 13.75 3.06 26.07
N THR A 202 14.01 4.36 26.16
CA THR A 202 14.53 5.13 25.02
C THR A 202 15.43 6.26 25.47
N ASP A 203 16.43 6.57 24.64
CA ASP A 203 17.30 7.73 24.84
C ASP A 203 16.56 9.04 24.58
N ARG A 204 15.53 8.98 23.72
CA ARG A 204 14.76 10.17 23.32
C ARG A 204 13.29 9.87 23.10
N PHE A 205 12.43 10.59 23.81
CA PHE A 205 11.01 10.63 23.54
C PHE A 205 10.64 11.89 22.76
N ARG A 206 9.95 11.71 21.63
CA ARG A 206 9.51 12.80 20.75
C ARG A 206 8.00 12.79 20.57
N ILE A 207 7.39 13.96 20.70
CA ILE A 207 6.00 14.18 20.28
C ILE A 207 5.98 14.68 18.85
N ALA A 208 5.21 14.04 17.97
CA ALA A 208 5.03 14.43 16.58
C ALA A 208 4.40 15.85 16.51
N ARG A 209 4.87 16.64 15.56
CA ARG A 209 4.35 18.00 15.39
C ARG A 209 2.94 17.99 14.82
N PRO A 210 2.01 18.80 15.36
CA PRO A 210 0.68 18.92 14.78
C PRO A 210 0.74 19.29 13.30
N TYR A 211 -0.19 18.75 12.52
CA TYR A 211 -0.35 19.02 11.08
C TYR A 211 0.81 18.58 10.15
N LYS A 212 1.84 17.92 10.65
CA LYS A 212 2.91 17.33 9.83
C LYS A 212 2.57 15.88 9.48
N LYS A 213 1.70 15.71 8.50
CA LYS A 213 1.08 14.41 8.08
C LYS A 213 2.04 13.25 7.82
N ASN A 214 3.33 13.50 7.61
CA ASN A 214 4.28 12.43 7.32
C ASN A 214 5.09 11.96 8.52
N GLU A 215 5.09 12.71 9.62
CA GLU A 215 5.92 12.36 10.78
C GLU A 215 5.52 11.02 11.40
N GLN A 216 4.26 10.61 11.28
CA GLN A 216 3.73 9.34 11.78
C GLN A 216 3.22 8.40 10.68
N SER A 217 3.72 8.55 9.46
CA SER A 217 3.23 7.79 8.30
C SER A 217 3.35 6.27 8.44
N TYR A 218 4.33 5.76 9.18
CA TYR A 218 4.51 4.33 9.39
C TYR A 218 3.46 3.75 10.33
N ILE A 219 3.22 4.40 11.48
CA ILE A 219 2.19 3.94 12.42
C ILE A 219 0.80 4.11 11.83
N GLU A 220 0.53 5.20 11.10
CA GLU A 220 -0.75 5.37 10.38
C GLU A 220 -0.97 4.25 9.34
N SER A 221 0.09 3.84 8.64
CA SER A 221 0.02 2.73 7.69
C SER A 221 -0.22 1.40 8.40
N PHE A 222 0.40 1.18 9.55
CA PHE A 222 0.17 0.00 10.37
C PHE A 222 -1.24 -0.03 10.94
N ASN A 223 -1.73 1.07 11.50
CA ASN A 223 -3.10 1.21 12.00
C ASN A 223 -4.14 0.90 10.92
N ARG A 224 -3.87 1.33 9.70
CA ARG A 224 -4.70 0.96 8.54
C ARG A 224 -4.67 -0.52 8.24
N THR A 225 -3.53 -1.18 8.43
CA THR A 225 -3.39 -2.63 8.28
C THR A 225 -4.17 -3.37 9.37
N VAL A 226 -4.07 -2.92 10.64
CA VAL A 226 -4.85 -3.47 11.75
C VAL A 226 -6.36 -3.39 11.47
N ARG A 227 -6.84 -2.24 10.97
CA ARG A 227 -8.25 -2.10 10.57
C ARG A 227 -8.64 -3.00 9.40
N LYS A 228 -7.78 -3.14 8.39
CA LYS A 228 -8.13 -3.90 7.18
C LYS A 228 -8.03 -5.41 7.36
N GLU A 229 -7.04 -5.86 8.10
CA GLU A 229 -6.62 -7.26 8.13
C GLU A 229 -6.87 -7.94 9.48
N CYS A 230 -7.34 -7.20 10.51
CA CYS A 230 -7.56 -7.74 11.85
C CYS A 230 -8.94 -7.36 12.41
N LEU A 231 -9.12 -6.12 12.85
CA LEU A 231 -10.28 -5.69 13.64
C LEU A 231 -11.41 -5.04 12.81
N GLY A 232 -11.18 -4.73 11.56
CA GLY A 232 -12.18 -4.06 10.73
C GLY A 232 -12.44 -2.60 11.13
N TRP A 233 -13.64 -2.13 10.78
CA TRP A 233 -14.12 -0.78 11.06
C TRP A 233 -15.28 -0.76 12.06
N SER A 234 -15.55 -1.92 12.67
CA SER A 234 -16.63 -2.11 13.63
C SER A 234 -16.33 -1.43 14.96
N LYS A 235 -17.39 -1.17 15.73
CA LYS A 235 -17.28 -0.75 17.13
C LYS A 235 -17.40 -1.98 18.03
N TYR A 236 -16.58 -2.03 19.07
CA TYR A 236 -16.52 -3.15 20.02
C TYR A 236 -16.86 -2.71 21.44
N ARG A 237 -17.21 -3.66 22.29
CA ARG A 237 -17.49 -3.45 23.72
C ARG A 237 -16.35 -4.02 24.57
N ARG A 238 -16.21 -3.53 25.78
CA ARG A 238 -15.20 -4.00 26.75
C ARG A 238 -15.19 -5.53 26.96
N LYS A 239 -16.37 -6.14 26.95
CA LYS A 239 -16.53 -7.59 27.08
C LYS A 239 -15.91 -8.41 25.94
N ASP A 240 -15.70 -7.79 24.80
CA ASP A 240 -15.18 -8.45 23.60
C ASP A 240 -13.64 -8.53 23.63
N ILE A 241 -12.97 -7.80 24.53
CA ILE A 241 -11.48 -7.72 24.63
C ILE A 241 -10.82 -9.10 24.69
N PRO A 242 -11.25 -10.08 25.52
CA PRO A 242 -10.58 -11.37 25.57
C PRO A 242 -10.57 -12.11 24.23
N GLN A 243 -11.71 -12.15 23.53
CA GLN A 243 -11.82 -12.78 22.22
C GLN A 243 -11.02 -12.02 21.15
N LEU A 244 -11.10 -10.68 21.13
CA LEU A 244 -10.38 -9.85 20.19
C LEU A 244 -8.85 -9.92 20.41
N THR A 245 -8.41 -10.16 21.64
CA THR A 245 -6.98 -10.36 21.94
C THR A 245 -6.43 -11.61 21.26
N LEU A 246 -7.21 -12.68 21.15
CA LEU A 246 -6.81 -13.87 20.42
C LEU A 246 -6.66 -13.56 18.92
N ILE A 247 -7.64 -12.87 18.35
CA ILE A 247 -7.59 -12.44 16.93
C ILE A 247 -6.38 -11.54 16.67
N VAL A 248 -6.08 -10.61 17.56
CA VAL A 248 -4.91 -9.72 17.46
C VAL A 248 -3.61 -10.53 17.52
N ASN A 249 -3.51 -11.54 18.40
CA ASN A 249 -2.32 -12.37 18.49
C ASN A 249 -2.10 -13.23 17.23
N GLU A 250 -3.17 -13.79 16.65
CA GLU A 250 -3.12 -14.51 15.37
C GLU A 250 -2.69 -13.57 14.23
N PHE A 251 -3.28 -12.37 14.19
CA PHE A 251 -2.89 -11.34 13.23
C PHE A 251 -1.42 -10.97 13.37
N LEU A 252 -0.91 -10.72 14.58
CA LEU A 252 0.49 -10.39 14.82
C LEU A 252 1.43 -11.52 14.42
N ASN A 253 1.04 -12.78 14.68
CA ASN A 253 1.82 -13.94 14.22
C ASN A 253 1.90 -13.97 12.68
N ARG A 254 0.76 -13.88 12.01
CA ARG A 254 0.73 -13.80 10.55
C ARG A 254 1.49 -12.59 10.01
N TYR A 255 1.35 -11.41 10.63
CA TYR A 255 2.02 -10.18 10.25
C TYR A 255 3.54 -10.31 10.30
N HIS A 256 4.08 -10.92 11.34
CA HIS A 256 5.52 -11.05 11.55
C HIS A 256 6.19 -12.17 10.75
N TYR A 257 5.50 -13.27 10.49
CA TYR A 257 6.14 -14.47 9.94
C TYR A 257 5.66 -14.85 8.52
N HIS A 258 4.50 -14.35 8.09
CA HIS A 258 3.90 -14.80 6.82
C HIS A 258 3.54 -13.66 5.86
N ARG A 259 3.20 -12.49 6.40
CA ARG A 259 2.74 -11.36 5.60
C ARG A 259 3.90 -10.69 4.85
N PRO A 260 3.90 -10.67 3.49
CA PRO A 260 4.94 -9.99 2.74
C PRO A 260 4.83 -8.46 2.90
N HIS A 261 5.96 -7.79 3.10
CA HIS A 261 6.07 -6.34 3.21
C HIS A 261 6.83 -5.77 2.02
N ILE A 262 6.19 -4.86 1.26
CA ILE A 262 6.81 -4.21 0.09
C ILE A 262 8.11 -3.50 0.49
N GLY A 263 8.09 -2.77 1.62
CA GLY A 263 9.26 -2.05 2.13
C GLY A 263 10.41 -2.93 2.65
N LEU A 264 10.20 -4.26 2.74
CA LEU A 264 11.22 -5.25 3.11
C LEU A 264 11.52 -6.23 1.94
N GLY A 265 11.28 -5.80 0.69
CA GLY A 265 11.47 -6.66 -0.46
C GLY A 265 10.61 -7.92 -0.45
N MET A 266 9.36 -7.79 -0.03
CA MET A 266 8.37 -8.87 0.13
C MET A 266 8.71 -9.90 1.23
N LYS A 267 9.66 -9.61 2.11
CA LYS A 267 9.92 -10.44 3.29
C LYS A 267 8.99 -10.05 4.45
N PRO A 268 8.60 -10.99 5.32
CA PRO A 268 7.94 -10.66 6.57
C PRO A 268 8.96 -10.10 7.60
N PRO A 269 8.52 -9.29 8.60
CA PRO A 269 9.42 -8.62 9.55
C PRO A 269 10.34 -9.56 10.34
N LEU A 270 9.86 -10.73 10.75
CA LEU A 270 10.61 -11.74 11.51
C LEU A 270 10.75 -13.07 10.74
N GLY A 271 10.38 -13.11 9.47
CA GLY A 271 10.55 -14.30 8.65
C GLY A 271 12.03 -14.60 8.41
N ARG A 272 12.45 -15.80 8.75
CA ARG A 272 13.78 -16.29 8.35
C ARG A 272 13.84 -16.31 6.82
N SER A 273 14.89 -15.71 6.28
CA SER A 273 15.27 -15.79 4.86
C SER A 273 15.62 -17.21 4.47
#